data_ebbce23dc115c023e10ea5d3fcab9ad3
#
_entry.id   ebbce23dc115c023e10ea5d3fcab9ad3
#
_cell.length_a   1.000
_cell.length_b   1.000
_cell.length_c   1.000
_cell.angle_alpha   90.00
_cell.angle_beta   90.00
_cell.angle_gamma   90.00
#
_symmetry.space_group_name_H-M   'P 1'
#
loop_
_entity.id
_entity.type
_entity.pdbx_description
1 polymer ?
#
loop_
_entity_poly.entity_id
_entity_poly.type
_entity_poly.pdbx_seq_one_letter_code
_entity_poly.pdbx_strand_id
1 'polypeptide(L)'
;MMLNGEDYDTLALLENRTMANYRHVLEGIDLLAIDEAQNIPQIGSILKLIVDELPGVSVLASGSSSFDLLNKTGEPLVGRSMQFVLTPFSQREIAQMETALETRQNLEARLIYGSCPCGRDRNGGSCSCYLPG
;
A
#
# COMPACT_ATOMS: atom_id res chain seq x y z
N MET A 1 -11.81 -2.59 8.33
CA MET A 1 -10.98 -1.69 9.17
C MET A 1 -9.81 -1.19 8.34
N MET A 2 -9.45 0.09 8.45
CA MET A 2 -8.28 0.66 7.76
C MET A 2 -7.36 1.30 8.80
N LEU A 3 -6.06 1.02 8.69
CA LEU A 3 -4.98 1.53 9.53
C LEU A 3 -3.93 2.22 8.65
N ASN A 4 -3.21 3.21 9.20
CA ASN A 4 -2.10 3.87 8.54
C ASN A 4 -0.82 3.65 9.37
N GLY A 5 0.23 3.11 8.76
CA GLY A 5 1.51 2.85 9.41
C GLY A 5 2.28 4.09 9.84
N GLU A 6 1.85 5.28 9.43
CA GLU A 6 2.41 6.55 9.89
C GLU A 6 1.73 7.09 11.17
N ASP A 7 0.60 6.50 11.55
CA ASP A 7 -0.19 6.95 12.67
C ASP A 7 0.29 6.30 13.98
N TYR A 8 0.54 7.12 14.99
CA TYR A 8 0.97 6.66 16.32
C TYR A 8 -0.05 5.75 17.00
N ASP A 9 -1.34 6.01 16.83
CA ASP A 9 -2.39 5.16 17.41
C ASP A 9 -2.38 3.76 16.77
N THR A 10 -2.14 3.69 15.47
CA THR A 10 -1.94 2.43 14.74
C THR A 10 -0.71 1.67 15.25
N LEU A 11 0.42 2.37 15.43
CA LEU A 11 1.64 1.76 15.96
C LEU A 11 1.40 1.20 17.37
N ALA A 12 0.80 1.99 18.27
CA ALA A 12 0.49 1.57 19.63
C ALA A 12 -0.47 0.36 19.66
N LEU A 13 -1.48 0.35 18.78
CA LEU A 13 -2.45 -0.75 18.65
C LEU A 13 -1.77 -2.06 18.26
N LEU A 14 -0.80 -2.01 17.33
CA LEU A 14 -0.13 -3.18 16.79
C LEU A 14 1.14 -3.58 17.57
N GLU A 15 1.65 -2.70 18.43
CA GLU A 15 2.82 -2.96 19.28
C GLU A 15 2.59 -4.10 20.27
N ASN A 16 1.38 -4.21 20.79
CA ASN A 16 0.99 -5.30 21.68
C ASN A 16 0.72 -6.59 20.88
N ARG A 17 1.77 -7.36 20.67
CA ARG A 17 1.79 -8.58 19.81
C ARG A 17 1.22 -9.80 20.50
N THR A 18 0.10 -9.67 21.18
CA THR A 18 -0.60 -10.81 21.78
C THR A 18 -1.82 -11.18 20.96
N MET A 19 -2.10 -12.47 20.88
CA MET A 19 -3.31 -12.96 20.21
C MET A 19 -4.60 -12.44 20.82
N ALA A 20 -4.60 -12.25 22.15
CA ALA A 20 -5.74 -11.65 22.85
C ALA A 20 -6.04 -10.23 22.36
N ASN A 21 -4.99 -9.42 22.15
CA ASN A 21 -5.12 -8.08 21.60
C ASN A 21 -5.68 -8.12 20.17
N TYR A 22 -5.10 -8.92 19.28
CA TYR A 22 -5.54 -8.96 17.89
C TYR A 22 -6.95 -9.51 17.73
N ARG A 23 -7.35 -10.51 18.52
CA ARG A 23 -8.73 -11.00 18.54
C ARG A 23 -9.71 -9.93 18.98
N HIS A 24 -9.35 -9.14 19.99
CA HIS A 24 -10.20 -8.04 20.47
C HIS A 24 -10.31 -6.92 19.45
N VAL A 25 -9.17 -6.49 18.90
CA VAL A 25 -9.12 -5.38 17.92
C VAL A 25 -9.80 -5.72 16.59
N LEU A 26 -9.70 -6.98 16.16
CA LEU A 26 -10.22 -7.45 14.88
C LEU A 26 -11.55 -8.20 15.01
N GLU A 27 -12.20 -8.12 16.17
CA GLU A 27 -13.51 -8.73 16.37
C GLU A 27 -14.55 -8.15 15.42
N GLY A 28 -15.18 -8.99 14.62
CA GLY A 28 -16.18 -8.58 13.61
C GLY A 28 -15.61 -7.89 12.37
N ILE A 29 -14.30 -7.97 12.16
CA ILE A 29 -13.61 -7.43 10.99
C ILE A 29 -13.29 -8.54 9.99
N ASP A 30 -13.81 -8.43 8.76
CA ASP A 30 -13.54 -9.36 7.67
C ASP A 30 -12.30 -8.95 6.85
N LEU A 31 -12.01 -7.63 6.80
CA LEU A 31 -10.87 -7.08 6.05
C LEU A 31 -10.12 -6.04 6.88
N LEU A 32 -8.83 -6.29 7.09
CA LEU A 32 -7.87 -5.34 7.63
C LEU A 32 -7.03 -4.77 6.49
N ALA A 33 -7.15 -3.48 6.21
CA ALA A 33 -6.29 -2.76 5.28
C ALA A 33 -5.26 -1.93 6.06
N ILE A 34 -3.99 -2.03 5.70
CA ILE A 34 -2.88 -1.28 6.31
C ILE A 34 -2.16 -0.52 5.21
N ASP A 35 -2.21 0.81 5.28
CA ASP A 35 -1.46 1.68 4.39
C ASP A 35 -0.10 2.04 4.99
N GLU A 36 0.91 2.30 4.15
CA GLU A 36 2.29 2.59 4.55
C GLU A 36 2.85 1.57 5.57
N ALA A 37 2.55 0.30 5.33
CA ALA A 37 2.84 -0.79 6.26
C ALA A 37 4.35 -0.94 6.59
N GLN A 38 5.27 -0.45 5.72
CA GLN A 38 6.71 -0.49 5.98
C GLN A 38 7.14 0.32 7.21
N ASN A 39 6.30 1.27 7.65
CA ASN A 39 6.59 2.10 8.82
C ASN A 39 6.29 1.38 10.15
N ILE A 40 5.58 0.24 10.10
CA ILE A 40 5.25 -0.55 11.28
C ILE A 40 6.41 -1.53 11.58
N PRO A 41 7.03 -1.43 12.78
CA PRO A 41 8.11 -2.33 13.15
C PRO A 41 7.69 -3.80 13.13
N GLN A 42 8.46 -4.65 12.45
CA GLN A 42 8.24 -6.09 12.36
C GLN A 42 6.85 -6.47 11.80
N ILE A 43 6.31 -5.66 10.90
CA ILE A 43 4.96 -5.85 10.32
C ILE A 43 4.76 -7.25 9.77
N GLY A 44 5.76 -7.86 9.13
CA GLY A 44 5.64 -9.21 8.60
C GLY A 44 5.34 -10.27 9.66
N SER A 45 5.92 -10.17 10.84
CA SER A 45 5.62 -11.06 11.97
C SER A 45 4.20 -10.84 12.50
N ILE A 46 3.74 -9.60 12.52
CA ILE A 46 2.37 -9.23 12.90
C ILE A 46 1.39 -9.81 11.90
N LEU A 47 1.61 -9.60 10.61
CA LEU A 47 0.75 -10.12 9.54
C LEU A 47 0.70 -11.65 9.55
N LYS A 48 1.86 -12.32 9.75
CA LYS A 48 1.92 -13.76 9.86
C LYS A 48 1.03 -14.25 11.01
N LEU A 49 1.16 -13.63 12.18
CA LEU A 49 0.38 -14.01 13.36
C LEU A 49 -1.12 -13.82 13.13
N ILE A 50 -1.54 -12.72 12.53
CA ILE A 50 -2.95 -12.46 12.21
C ILE A 50 -3.50 -13.48 11.22
N VAL A 51 -2.79 -13.73 10.12
CA VAL A 51 -3.24 -14.65 9.06
C VAL A 51 -3.29 -16.10 9.55
N ASP A 52 -2.34 -16.52 10.39
CA ASP A 52 -2.28 -17.89 10.91
C ASP A 52 -3.37 -18.17 11.94
N GLU A 53 -3.67 -17.20 12.77
CA GLU A 53 -4.53 -17.40 13.94
C GLU A 53 -5.96 -16.87 13.78
N LEU A 54 -6.18 -16.01 12.80
CA LEU A 54 -7.48 -15.39 12.51
C LEU A 54 -7.91 -15.66 11.05
N PRO A 55 -8.22 -16.91 10.69
CA PRO A 55 -8.48 -17.28 9.29
C PRO A 55 -9.71 -16.59 8.68
N GLY A 56 -10.56 -15.96 9.49
CA GLY A 56 -11.71 -15.16 9.04
C GLY A 56 -11.34 -13.75 8.61
N VAL A 57 -10.10 -13.28 8.86
CA VAL A 57 -9.65 -11.92 8.55
C VAL A 57 -8.76 -11.94 7.32
N SER A 58 -9.20 -11.26 6.27
CA SER A 58 -8.34 -10.98 5.11
C SER A 58 -7.47 -9.75 5.39
N VAL A 59 -6.21 -9.77 4.97
CA VAL A 59 -5.29 -8.65 5.18
C VAL A 59 -4.81 -8.10 3.85
N LEU A 60 -4.92 -6.78 3.68
CA LEU A 60 -4.36 -6.01 2.57
C LEU A 60 -3.32 -5.04 3.15
N ALA A 61 -2.07 -5.17 2.75
CA ALA A 61 -1.02 -4.22 3.14
C ALA A 61 -0.47 -3.52 1.90
N SER A 62 -0.43 -2.18 1.91
CA SER A 62 0.23 -1.37 0.91
C SER A 62 1.53 -0.78 1.46
N GLY A 63 2.44 -0.44 0.53
CA GLY A 63 3.71 0.17 0.90
C GLY A 63 4.50 0.62 -0.33
N SER A 64 5.57 1.37 -0.12
CA SER A 64 6.44 1.84 -1.20
C SER A 64 7.10 0.68 -1.96
N SER A 65 7.61 0.92 -3.17
CA SER A 65 8.28 -0.08 -4.01
C SER A 65 9.51 -0.73 -3.35
N SER A 66 10.11 -0.05 -2.38
CA SER A 66 11.19 -0.57 -1.53
C SER A 66 10.68 -1.45 -0.38
N PHE A 67 9.36 -1.56 -0.22
CA PHE A 67 8.73 -2.33 0.83
C PHE A 67 8.75 -3.81 0.49
N ASP A 68 9.82 -4.45 0.88
CA ASP A 68 9.98 -5.89 0.76
C ASP A 68 9.55 -6.56 2.08
N LEU A 69 8.26 -6.81 2.20
CA LEU A 69 7.67 -7.58 3.31
C LEU A 69 8.31 -8.95 3.44
N LEU A 70 8.76 -9.50 2.32
CA LEU A 70 9.31 -10.85 2.25
C LEU A 70 10.74 -10.91 2.74
N ASN A 71 11.53 -9.85 2.56
CA ASN A 71 12.95 -9.85 2.92
C ASN A 71 13.23 -9.35 4.34
N LYS A 72 12.37 -8.50 4.92
CA LYS A 72 12.58 -7.98 6.28
C LYS A 72 12.21 -8.94 7.40
N THR A 73 11.54 -10.05 7.10
CA THR A 73 11.01 -10.95 8.13
C THR A 73 11.78 -12.25 8.30
N GLY A 74 12.78 -12.52 7.46
CA GLY A 74 13.55 -13.78 7.52
C GLY A 74 12.76 -15.05 7.22
N GLU A 75 11.43 -15.02 7.37
CA GLU A 75 10.49 -16.06 6.97
C GLU A 75 9.30 -15.42 6.26
N PRO A 76 9.25 -15.51 4.94
CA PRO A 76 8.16 -14.91 4.17
C PRO A 76 6.82 -15.59 4.47
N LEU A 77 5.74 -14.86 4.23
CA LEU A 77 4.36 -15.36 4.15
C LEU A 77 4.19 -16.32 2.95
N VAL A 78 5.12 -17.26 2.78
CA VAL A 78 5.20 -18.16 1.63
C VAL A 78 3.93 -18.99 1.55
N GLY A 79 3.28 -18.94 0.39
CA GLY A 79 2.04 -19.67 0.12
C GLY A 79 0.78 -19.08 0.78
N ARG A 80 0.89 -17.93 1.47
CA ARG A 80 -0.21 -17.26 2.20
C ARG A 80 -0.43 -15.83 1.77
N SER A 81 0.36 -15.31 0.84
CA SER A 81 0.22 -13.96 0.33
C SER A 81 0.26 -13.91 -1.19
N MET A 82 -0.45 -12.96 -1.75
CA MET A 82 -0.34 -12.56 -3.15
C MET A 82 0.26 -11.16 -3.19
N GLN A 83 1.24 -10.94 -4.05
CA GLN A 83 1.87 -9.65 -4.23
C GLN A 83 1.41 -9.03 -5.54
N PHE A 84 1.00 -7.77 -5.48
CA PHE A 84 0.65 -6.94 -6.63
C PHE A 84 1.58 -5.74 -6.67
N VAL A 85 2.14 -5.46 -7.83
CA VAL A 85 2.95 -4.26 -8.05
C VAL A 85 2.13 -3.29 -8.89
N LEU A 86 1.83 -2.12 -8.32
CA LEU A 86 1.17 -1.04 -9.02
C LEU A 86 2.22 -0.17 -9.67
N THR A 87 2.27 -0.19 -11.00
CA THR A 87 3.13 0.70 -11.79
C THR A 87 2.38 1.96 -12.19
N PRO A 88 3.09 3.08 -12.48
CA PRO A 88 2.48 4.22 -13.13
C PRO A 88 1.80 3.83 -14.44
N PHE A 89 0.80 4.61 -14.87
CA PHE A 89 0.10 4.36 -16.12
C PHE A 89 1.07 4.32 -17.32
N SER A 90 0.93 3.29 -18.13
CA SER A 90 1.61 3.19 -19.42
C SER A 90 1.00 4.20 -20.41
N GLN A 91 1.78 4.60 -21.43
CA GLN A 91 1.26 5.44 -22.50
C GLN A 91 0.07 4.82 -23.25
N ARG A 92 0.00 3.48 -23.30
CA ARG A 92 -1.12 2.77 -23.92
C ARG A 92 -2.41 2.91 -23.13
N GLU A 93 -2.34 2.90 -21.81
CA GLU A 93 -3.51 3.12 -20.93
C GLU A 93 -3.95 4.59 -21.00
N ILE A 94 -3.01 5.53 -20.99
CA ILE A 94 -3.29 6.96 -21.09
C ILE A 94 -3.95 7.29 -22.44
N ALA A 95 -3.49 6.69 -23.53
CA ALA A 95 -4.06 6.89 -24.87
C ALA A 95 -5.53 6.43 -25.00
N GLN A 96 -6.05 5.65 -24.06
CA GLN A 96 -7.47 5.31 -24.00
C GLN A 96 -8.31 6.39 -23.32
N MET A 97 -7.68 7.27 -22.55
CA MET A 97 -8.33 8.32 -21.74
C MET A 97 -8.16 9.72 -22.35
N GLU A 98 -7.21 9.90 -23.25
CA GLU A 98 -6.85 11.19 -23.86
C GLU A 98 -6.80 11.10 -25.38
N THR A 99 -7.02 12.24 -26.02
CA THR A 99 -6.80 12.37 -27.47
C THR A 99 -5.31 12.37 -27.81
N ALA A 100 -4.95 12.07 -29.04
CA ALA A 100 -3.56 12.12 -29.52
C ALA A 100 -2.92 13.50 -29.34
N LEU A 101 -3.72 14.58 -29.43
CA LEU A 101 -3.25 15.95 -29.23
C LEU A 101 -2.94 16.21 -27.75
N GLU A 102 -3.82 15.84 -26.85
CA GLU A 102 -3.62 15.96 -25.39
C GLU A 102 -2.44 15.12 -24.92
N THR A 103 -2.30 13.90 -25.42
CA THR A 103 -1.16 13.03 -25.12
C THR A 103 0.17 13.71 -25.49
N ARG A 104 0.21 14.36 -26.64
CA ARG A 104 1.42 15.08 -27.11
C ARG A 104 1.71 16.33 -26.28
N GLN A 105 0.68 17.10 -25.93
CA GLN A 105 0.82 18.31 -25.10
C GLN A 105 1.28 17.98 -23.68
N ASN A 106 0.82 16.86 -23.12
CA ASN A 106 1.14 16.44 -21.75
C ASN A 106 2.44 15.61 -21.66
N LEU A 107 3.09 15.29 -22.79
CA LEU A 107 4.25 14.39 -22.80
C LEU A 107 5.42 14.93 -21.96
N GLU A 108 5.75 16.21 -22.11
CA GLU A 108 6.85 16.83 -21.38
C GLU A 108 6.59 16.80 -19.86
N ALA A 109 5.39 17.17 -19.43
CA ALA A 109 5.00 17.12 -18.03
C ALA A 109 5.09 15.70 -17.45
N ARG A 110 4.73 14.68 -18.23
CA ARG A 110 4.83 13.28 -17.80
C ARG A 110 6.25 12.77 -17.71
N LEU A 111 7.14 13.23 -18.60
CA LEU A 111 8.55 12.89 -18.52
C LEU A 111 9.22 13.46 -17.27
N ILE A 112 8.73 14.62 -16.78
CA ILE A 112 9.25 15.28 -15.59
C ILE A 112 8.60 14.73 -14.31
N TYR A 113 7.26 14.60 -14.29
CA TYR A 113 6.48 14.29 -13.08
C TYR A 113 5.95 12.86 -13.01
N GLY A 114 6.17 12.05 -14.05
CA GLY A 114 5.64 10.69 -14.13
C GLY A 114 4.16 10.62 -14.52
N SER A 115 3.66 9.40 -14.63
CA SER A 115 2.27 9.09 -15.00
C SER A 115 1.54 8.39 -13.84
N CYS A 116 1.64 8.96 -12.64
CA CYS A 116 1.00 8.39 -11.45
C CYS A 116 -0.54 8.52 -11.55
N PRO A 117 -1.30 7.50 -11.09
CA PRO A 117 -2.77 7.53 -11.09
C PRO A 117 -3.40 8.50 -10.10
N CYS A 118 -2.62 9.17 -9.26
CA CYS A 118 -3.14 10.21 -8.38
C CYS A 118 -3.82 11.29 -9.21
N GLY A 119 -5.14 11.40 -9.06
CA GLY A 119 -5.99 12.27 -9.85
C GLY A 119 -5.51 13.71 -9.82
N ARG A 120 -5.59 14.37 -10.97
CA ARG A 120 -5.50 15.83 -11.02
C ARG A 120 -6.64 16.38 -10.17
N ASP A 121 -6.30 17.06 -9.08
CA ASP A 121 -7.25 17.94 -8.45
C ASP A 121 -7.75 18.93 -9.49
N ARG A 122 -9.07 19.16 -9.57
CA ARG A 122 -9.71 20.12 -10.48
C ARG A 122 -9.19 21.55 -10.31
N ASN A 123 -8.33 21.79 -9.32
CA ASN A 123 -7.74 23.09 -8.97
C ASN A 123 -6.24 23.21 -9.30
N GLY A 124 -5.65 22.29 -10.11
CA GLY A 124 -4.27 22.45 -10.58
C GLY A 124 -3.18 22.23 -9.52
N GLY A 125 -3.51 21.69 -8.38
CA GLY A 125 -2.53 21.29 -7.36
C GLY A 125 -1.69 20.11 -7.84
N SER A 126 -0.37 20.26 -7.88
CA SER A 126 0.56 19.19 -8.23
C SER A 126 0.49 18.09 -7.16
N CYS A 127 0.05 16.91 -7.53
CA CYS A 127 0.26 15.72 -6.72
C CYS A 127 1.77 15.46 -6.67
N SER A 128 2.38 15.60 -5.52
CA SER A 128 3.80 15.31 -5.29
C SER A 128 3.97 13.78 -5.26
N CYS A 129 4.08 13.17 -6.42
CA CYS A 129 4.58 11.81 -6.50
C CYS A 129 6.09 11.86 -6.25
N TYR A 130 6.51 11.57 -5.06
CA TYR A 130 7.91 11.39 -4.73
C TYR A 130 8.46 10.22 -5.55
N LEU A 131 9.34 10.54 -6.51
CA LEU A 131 10.28 9.58 -7.05
C LEU A 131 11.49 9.59 -6.09
N PRO A 132 11.82 8.48 -5.42
CA PRO A 132 13.10 8.40 -4.74
C PRO A 132 14.20 8.42 -5.81
N GLY A 133 15.15 9.34 -5.65
CA GLY A 133 16.38 9.41 -6.45
C GLY A 133 17.30 8.23 -6.17
#